data_4af25efbf0b2ad4b733df799bfeda708
#
_entry.id   4af25efbf0b2ad4b733df799bfeda708
#
_cell.length_a   1.000
_cell.length_b   1.000
_cell.length_c   1.000
_cell.angle_alpha   90.00
_cell.angle_beta   90.00
_cell.angle_gamma   90.00
#
_symmetry.space_group_name_H-M   'P 1'
#
loop_
_entity.id
_entity.type
_entity.pdbx_description
1 polymer ?
#
loop_
_entity_poly.entity_id
_entity_poly.type
_entity_poly.pdbx_seq_one_letter_code
_entity_poly.pdbx_strand_id
1 'polypeptide(L)' 'MNQMWDDALVYIQEKVPKQVYETWFTPVVLDRVEDTTAYLAVPNKFFGEWLGEHYHDLLAEAVSAAQGGHNHQQHP' A
#
# COMPACT_ATOMS: atom_id res chain seq x y z
N MET A 1 0.65 10.24 -12.12
CA MET A 1 0.25 8.86 -11.80
C MET A 1 1.45 8.07 -11.30
N ASN A 2 1.27 7.27 -10.30
CA ASN A 2 2.39 6.55 -9.70
C ASN A 2 2.24 5.05 -9.92
N GLN A 3 3.11 4.50 -10.77
CA GLN A 3 3.08 3.09 -11.10
C GLN A 3 3.33 2.22 -9.87
N MET A 4 4.20 2.67 -8.98
CA MET A 4 4.52 1.91 -7.79
C MET A 4 3.26 1.70 -6.93
N TRP A 5 2.45 2.74 -6.75
CA TRP A 5 1.24 2.60 -5.96
C TRP A 5 0.22 1.71 -6.66
N ASP A 6 0.10 1.84 -7.98
CA ASP A 6 -0.78 0.96 -8.74
C ASP A 6 -0.38 -0.51 -8.55
N ASP A 7 0.92 -0.79 -8.61
CA ASP A 7 1.42 -2.16 -8.40
C ASP A 7 1.17 -2.63 -6.98
N ALA A 8 1.34 -1.74 -6.01
CA ALA A 8 1.07 -2.07 -4.61
C ALA A 8 -0.40 -2.43 -4.41
N LEU A 9 -1.30 -1.69 -5.07
CA LEU A 9 -2.73 -1.98 -4.97
C LEU A 9 -3.08 -3.33 -5.58
N VAL A 10 -2.43 -3.70 -6.68
CA VAL A 10 -2.64 -5.02 -7.26
C VAL A 10 -2.21 -6.11 -6.28
N TYR A 11 -1.07 -5.91 -5.63
CA TYR A 11 -0.60 -6.84 -4.61
C TYR A 11 -1.64 -7.01 -3.50
N ILE A 12 -2.19 -5.88 -3.03
CA ILE A 12 -3.16 -5.90 -1.95
C ILE A 12 -4.44 -6.61 -2.37
N GLN A 13 -4.90 -6.36 -3.61
CA GLN A 13 -6.12 -7.01 -4.12
C GLN A 13 -6.03 -8.53 -4.03
N GLU A 14 -4.83 -9.07 -4.20
CA GLU A 14 -4.65 -10.51 -4.16
C GLU A 14 -4.60 -11.06 -2.75
N LYS A 15 -4.47 -10.20 -1.75
CA LYS A 15 -4.29 -10.62 -0.37
C LYS A 15 -5.52 -10.45 0.51
N VAL A 16 -6.49 -9.65 0.08
CA VAL A 16 -7.68 -9.36 0.89
C VAL A 16 -8.93 -9.64 0.10
N PRO A 17 -10.07 -9.87 0.79
CA PRO A 17 -11.34 -10.00 0.09
C PRO A 17 -11.69 -8.72 -0.66
N LYS A 18 -12.43 -8.89 -1.74
CA LYS A 18 -12.82 -7.77 -2.59
C LYS A 18 -13.48 -6.64 -1.79
N GLN A 19 -14.36 -7.01 -0.88
CA GLN A 19 -15.09 -6.00 -0.09
C GLN A 19 -14.14 -5.20 0.80
N VAL A 20 -13.15 -5.86 1.38
CA VAL A 20 -12.15 -5.17 2.20
C VAL A 20 -11.35 -4.20 1.34
N TYR A 21 -10.95 -4.66 0.16
CA TYR A 21 -10.19 -3.81 -0.74
C TYR A 21 -10.97 -2.56 -1.12
N GLU A 22 -12.23 -2.74 -1.50
CA GLU A 22 -13.05 -1.61 -1.95
C GLU A 22 -13.34 -0.63 -0.82
N THR A 23 -13.50 -1.14 0.40
CA THR A 23 -13.80 -0.29 1.54
C THR A 23 -12.58 0.45 2.07
N TRP A 24 -11.44 -0.25 2.17
CA TRP A 24 -10.31 0.25 2.94
C TRP A 24 -9.12 0.69 2.10
N PHE A 25 -9.02 0.26 0.84
CA PHE A 25 -7.85 0.56 0.04
C PHE A 25 -8.12 1.46 -1.15
N THR A 26 -9.30 1.38 -1.76
CA THR A 26 -9.60 2.27 -2.89
C THR A 26 -9.62 3.75 -2.50
N PRO A 27 -10.02 4.13 -1.27
CA PRO A 27 -9.98 5.56 -0.90
C PRO A 27 -8.58 6.09 -0.60
N VAL A 28 -7.57 5.23 -0.52
CA VAL A 28 -6.22 5.64 -0.16
C VAL A 28 -5.46 6.07 -1.39
N VAL A 29 -4.76 7.21 -1.28
CA VAL A 29 -3.99 7.77 -2.38
C VAL A 29 -2.56 7.94 -1.94
N LEU A 30 -1.61 7.62 -2.81
CA LEU A 30 -0.21 7.89 -2.51
C LEU A 30 0.04 9.38 -2.69
N ASP A 31 0.46 10.05 -1.61
CA ASP A 31 0.80 11.45 -1.65
C ASP A 31 2.21 11.64 -2.21
N ARG A 32 3.18 10.97 -1.61
CA ARG A 32 4.57 11.05 -2.07
C ARG A 32 5.39 9.95 -1.42
N VAL A 33 6.58 9.77 -1.96
CA VAL A 33 7.58 8.89 -1.37
C VAL A 33 8.83 9.74 -1.10
N GLU A 34 9.35 9.68 0.12
CA GLU A 34 10.57 10.36 0.50
C GLU A 34 11.48 9.35 1.17
N ASP A 35 12.69 9.20 0.65
CA ASP A 35 13.62 8.20 1.12
C ASP A 35 12.98 6.83 1.07
N THR A 36 12.75 6.21 2.22
CA THR A 36 12.14 4.88 2.28
C THR A 36 10.72 4.93 2.83
N THR A 37 10.12 6.12 2.89
CA THR A 37 8.80 6.29 3.49
C THR A 37 7.78 6.68 2.43
N ALA A 38 6.69 5.93 2.38
CA ALA A 38 5.55 6.25 1.53
C ALA A 38 4.50 6.97 2.38
N TYR A 39 4.08 8.13 1.92
CA TYR A 39 3.07 8.94 2.61
C TYR A 39 1.74 8.75 1.91
N LEU A 40 0.78 8.21 2.63
CA LEU A 40 -0.53 7.92 2.08
C LEU A 40 -1.56 8.91 2.59
N ALA A 41 -2.40 9.39 1.69
CA ALA A 41 -3.51 10.26 2.03
C ALA A 41 -4.76 9.42 2.24
N VAL A 42 -5.47 9.69 3.32
CA VAL A 42 -6.67 8.95 3.69
C VAL A 42 -7.82 9.92 3.91
N PRO A 43 -9.08 9.44 3.87
CA PRO A 43 -10.23 10.34 3.98
C PRO A 43 -10.31 11.13 5.28
N ASN A 44 -9.88 10.53 6.39
CA ASN A 44 -9.90 11.20 7.67
C ASN A 44 -8.99 10.47 8.65
N LYS A 45 -8.81 11.09 9.83
CA LYS A 45 -7.89 10.59 10.83
C LYS A 45 -8.27 9.20 11.34
N PHE A 46 -9.54 8.99 11.59
CA PHE A 46 -9.99 7.70 12.12
C PHE A 46 -9.77 6.59 11.12
N PHE A 47 -10.03 6.88 9.86
CA PHE A 47 -9.78 5.92 8.78
C PHE A 47 -8.30 5.52 8.78
N GLY A 48 -7.42 6.52 8.85
CA GLY A 48 -5.98 6.27 8.80
C GLY A 48 -5.50 5.47 10.00
N GLU A 49 -6.02 5.76 11.19
CA GLU A 49 -5.63 5.02 12.38
C GLU A 49 -6.08 3.57 12.31
N TRP A 50 -7.32 3.34 11.84
CA TRP A 50 -7.83 1.98 11.71
C TRP A 50 -7.03 1.21 10.66
N LEU A 51 -6.79 1.84 9.52
CA LEU A 51 -6.03 1.21 8.46
C LEU A 51 -4.62 0.84 8.91
N GLY A 52 -3.95 1.77 9.59
CA GLY A 52 -2.61 1.53 10.09
C GLY A 52 -2.58 0.43 11.14
N GLU A 53 -3.60 0.38 11.98
CA GLU A 53 -3.64 -0.61 13.04
C GLU A 53 -3.86 -2.02 12.50
N HIS A 54 -4.71 -2.15 11.49
CA HIS A 54 -5.11 -3.46 10.99
C HIS A 54 -4.33 -3.92 9.78
N TYR A 55 -3.80 -3.00 8.98
CA TYR A 55 -3.18 -3.37 7.70
C TYR A 55 -1.79 -2.79 7.49
N HIS A 56 -1.14 -2.36 8.56
CA HIS A 56 0.20 -1.77 8.45
C HIS A 56 1.19 -2.71 7.75
N ASP A 57 1.20 -3.97 8.18
CA ASP A 57 2.17 -4.92 7.63
C ASP A 57 1.88 -5.21 6.17
N LEU A 58 0.60 -5.34 5.81
CA LEU A 58 0.23 -5.58 4.42
C LEU A 58 0.61 -4.40 3.54
N LEU A 59 0.37 -3.18 4.03
CA LEU A 59 0.75 -1.98 3.28
C LEU A 59 2.26 -1.93 3.08
N ALA A 60 3.01 -2.22 4.13
CA ALA A 60 4.47 -2.22 4.03
C ALA A 60 4.95 -3.27 3.04
N GLU A 61 4.35 -4.47 3.09
CA GLU A 61 4.71 -5.52 2.15
C GLU A 61 4.41 -5.14 0.72
N ALA A 62 3.24 -4.53 0.50
CA ALA A 62 2.80 -4.16 -0.84
C ALA A 62 3.71 -3.11 -1.44
N VAL A 63 4.05 -2.08 -0.66
CA VAL A 63 4.94 -1.03 -1.13
C VAL A 63 6.33 -1.58 -1.39
N SER A 64 6.81 -2.43 -0.50
CA SER A 64 8.12 -3.05 -0.66
C SER A 64 8.17 -3.91 -1.91
N ALA A 65 7.14 -4.72 -2.13
CA ALA A 65 7.08 -5.57 -3.31
C ALA A 65 7.05 -4.73 -4.59
N ALA A 66 6.29 -3.63 -4.57
CA ALA A 66 6.18 -2.78 -5.74
C ALA A 66 7.48 -2.06 -6.06
N GLN A 67 8.22 -1.67 -5.02
CA GLN A 67 9.48 -0.97 -5.23
C GLN A 67 10.63 -1.90 -5.54
N GLY A 68 10.67 -3.03 -4.84
CA GLY A 68 11.83 -3.90 -4.89
C GLY A 68 11.67 -5.11 -5.77
N GLY A 69 10.51 -5.29 -6.34
CA GLY A 69 10.22 -6.52 -7.07
C GLY A 69 11.13 -6.75 -8.24
N HIS A 70 11.72 -5.75 -8.73
CA HIS A 70 12.62 -5.85 -9.85
C HIS A 70 14.06 -5.92 -9.42
N ASN A 71 14.29 -5.99 -8.19
CA ASN A 71 15.63 -5.97 -7.68
C ASN A 71 15.98 -7.29 -7.03
N HIS A 72 15.49 -7.40 -6.78
CA HIS A 72 15.71 -8.27 -6.17
C HIS A 72 16.14 -8.99 -5.80
N GLN A 73 16.11 -8.94 -5.85
CA GLN A 73 16.28 -9.61 -5.36
C GLN A 73 16.66 -10.21 -4.71
N GLN A 74 16.77 -10.08 -4.74
CA GLN A 74 16.94 -10.58 -4.06
C GLN A 74 17.38 -11.24 -3.60
N HIS A 75 17.56 -11.27 -3.91
CA HIS A 75 17.81 -11.91 -3.44
C HIS A 75 18.29 -12.52 -3.33
N PRO A 76 18.68 -12.68 -3.51
CA PRO A 76 18.95 -13.38 -3.28
C PRO A 76 18.89 -13.70 -3.23
#